data_83ef3a82d29f2cedc7a01c295253a9ed
#
_entry.id   83ef3a82d29f2cedc7a01c295253a9ed
#
_cell.length_a   1.000
_cell.length_b   1.000
_cell.length_c   1.000
_cell.angle_alpha   90.00
_cell.angle_beta   90.00
_cell.angle_gamma   90.00
#
_symmetry.space_group_name_H-M   'P 1'
#
loop_
_entity.id
_entity.type
_entity.pdbx_description
1 polymer ?
#
loop_
_entity_poly.entity_id
_entity_poly.type
_entity_poly.pdbx_seq_one_letter_code
_entity_poly.pdbx_strand_id
1 'polypeptide(L)'
;MSKLIEGLKYSETHEWVKVEGDVATIGVTDFAQSEMGDITYVDMPDVDDEVAKDEEFGALESVKASSDLVCPVTGTVVERNDELEHQPELINSDPYTNWIIKVKMSDPSELDELMDAEGYKAMTEK
;
A
#
# COMPACT_ATOMS: atom_id res chain seq x y z
N MET A 1 14.20 -13.49 0.00
CA MET A 1 13.91 -12.39 -0.94
C MET A 1 12.42 -12.12 -0.99
N SER A 2 12.06 -10.84 -1.04
CA SER A 2 10.65 -10.46 -1.10
C SER A 2 10.11 -10.61 -2.52
N LYS A 3 8.83 -10.99 -2.60
CA LYS A 3 8.15 -11.10 -3.88
C LYS A 3 7.83 -9.72 -4.45
N LEU A 4 8.02 -9.55 -5.75
CA LEU A 4 7.66 -8.33 -6.48
C LEU A 4 6.81 -8.71 -7.69
N ILE A 5 5.89 -7.81 -8.07
CA ILE A 5 4.99 -8.02 -9.20
C ILE A 5 5.35 -7.00 -10.29
N GLU A 6 5.64 -7.49 -11.49
CA GLU A 6 5.89 -6.62 -12.63
C GLU A 6 4.62 -5.85 -13.01
N GLY A 7 4.81 -4.60 -13.41
CA GLY A 7 3.70 -3.74 -13.83
C GLY A 7 3.12 -2.89 -12.72
N LEU A 8 3.48 -3.14 -11.47
CA LEU A 8 3.08 -2.30 -10.36
C LEU A 8 4.08 -1.16 -10.17
N LYS A 9 3.62 -0.09 -9.49
CA LYS A 9 4.50 0.96 -9.02
C LYS A 9 4.73 0.76 -7.53
N TYR A 10 5.85 1.27 -7.04
CA TYR A 10 6.26 1.09 -5.64
C TYR A 10 6.74 2.40 -5.04
N SER A 11 6.39 2.64 -3.78
CA SER A 11 6.89 3.81 -3.06
C SER A 11 8.08 3.42 -2.18
N GLU A 12 8.89 4.40 -1.81
CA GLU A 12 10.03 4.16 -0.91
C GLU A 12 9.58 3.83 0.51
N THR A 13 8.31 4.06 0.84
CA THR A 13 7.73 3.73 2.13
C THR A 13 7.04 2.36 2.12
N HIS A 14 7.24 1.58 1.05
CA HIS A 14 6.84 0.17 0.93
C HIS A 14 5.34 -0.04 0.70
N GLU A 15 4.72 0.86 -0.06
CA GLU A 15 3.38 0.63 -0.60
C GLU A 15 3.49 0.33 -2.09
N TRP A 16 2.58 -0.50 -2.61
CA TRP A 16 2.48 -0.76 -4.05
C TRP A 16 1.21 -0.12 -4.60
N VAL A 17 1.24 0.19 -5.90
CA VAL A 17 0.12 0.81 -6.60
C VAL A 17 -0.16 0.07 -7.88
N LYS A 18 -1.42 -0.31 -8.08
CA LYS A 18 -1.90 -0.87 -9.34
C LYS A 18 -2.87 0.12 -9.95
N VAL A 19 -2.60 0.55 -11.18
CA VAL A 19 -3.40 1.59 -11.83
C VAL A 19 -4.37 0.98 -12.82
N GLU A 20 -5.65 1.35 -12.70
CA GLU A 20 -6.70 0.97 -13.64
C GLU A 20 -7.50 2.23 -13.96
N GLY A 21 -7.25 2.83 -15.14
CA GLY A 21 -7.85 4.12 -15.49
C GLY A 21 -7.34 5.21 -14.55
N ASP A 22 -8.25 5.89 -13.85
CA ASP A 22 -7.88 6.91 -12.88
C ASP A 22 -7.93 6.40 -11.44
N VAL A 23 -8.10 5.09 -11.25
CA VAL A 23 -8.17 4.48 -9.92
C VAL A 23 -6.85 3.77 -9.60
N ALA A 24 -6.29 4.08 -8.44
CA ALA A 24 -5.09 3.43 -7.92
C ALA A 24 -5.50 2.49 -6.78
N THR A 25 -5.16 1.21 -6.93
CA THR A 25 -5.32 0.22 -5.87
C THR A 25 -4.01 0.19 -5.09
N ILE A 26 -4.09 0.35 -3.78
CA ILE A 26 -2.91 0.53 -2.92
C ILE A 26 -2.86 -0.56 -1.86
N GLY A 27 -1.68 -1.13 -1.67
CA GLY A 27 -1.42 -2.10 -0.61
C GLY A 27 0.02 -2.00 -0.16
N VAL A 28 0.43 -2.89 0.74
CA VAL A 28 1.82 -2.94 1.21
C VAL A 28 2.57 -4.04 0.51
N THR A 29 3.89 -3.87 0.37
CA THR A 29 4.73 -4.84 -0.32
C THR A 29 5.01 -6.07 0.55
N ASP A 30 5.47 -7.13 -0.09
CA ASP A 30 5.89 -8.33 0.62
C ASP A 30 7.05 -8.01 1.59
N PHE A 31 7.95 -7.13 1.19
CA PHE A 31 9.03 -6.67 2.07
C PHE A 31 8.47 -6.04 3.34
N ALA A 32 7.45 -5.18 3.21
CA ALA A 32 6.86 -4.50 4.36
C ALA A 32 6.25 -5.50 5.35
N GLN A 33 5.45 -6.46 4.85
CA GLN A 33 4.81 -7.41 5.75
C GLN A 33 5.82 -8.35 6.41
N SER A 34 6.90 -8.70 5.70
CA SER A 34 7.91 -9.59 6.30
C SER A 34 8.69 -8.87 7.41
N GLU A 35 8.91 -7.57 7.27
CA GLU A 35 9.57 -6.77 8.31
C GLU A 35 8.66 -6.54 9.52
N MET A 36 7.35 -6.44 9.29
CA MET A 36 6.37 -6.24 10.35
C MET A 36 6.10 -7.50 11.17
N GLY A 37 6.18 -8.67 10.54
CA GLY A 37 5.73 -9.92 11.17
C GLY A 37 4.20 -10.01 11.12
N ASP A 38 3.61 -10.79 12.03
CA ASP A 38 2.17 -11.06 12.00
C ASP A 38 1.35 -9.78 12.24
N ILE A 39 0.59 -9.40 11.22
CA ILE A 39 -0.25 -8.19 11.26
C ILE A 39 -1.49 -8.48 12.11
N THR A 40 -1.75 -7.63 13.10
CA THR A 40 -2.86 -7.80 14.05
C THR A 40 -3.96 -6.77 13.88
N TYR A 41 -3.66 -5.64 13.21
CA TYR A 41 -4.66 -4.59 13.01
C TYR A 41 -4.28 -3.72 11.81
N VAL A 42 -5.30 -3.30 11.04
CA VAL A 42 -5.12 -2.39 9.91
C VAL A 42 -6.07 -1.22 10.12
N ASP A 43 -5.50 -0.02 10.23
CA ASP A 43 -6.28 1.22 10.31
C ASP A 43 -6.43 1.77 8.91
N MET A 44 -7.67 1.90 8.43
CA MET A 44 -7.99 2.34 7.08
C MET A 44 -8.87 3.59 7.10
N PRO A 45 -8.71 4.48 6.10
CA PRO A 45 -9.63 5.61 5.98
C PRO A 45 -11.01 5.14 5.52
N ASP A 46 -11.99 6.02 5.62
CA ASP A 46 -13.33 5.73 5.14
C ASP A 46 -13.45 6.08 3.65
N VAL A 47 -14.44 5.47 2.99
CA VAL A 47 -14.79 5.85 1.62
C VAL A 47 -15.21 7.32 1.64
N ASP A 48 -14.79 8.05 0.61
CA ASP A 48 -14.97 9.51 0.42
C ASP A 48 -13.98 10.38 1.19
N ASP A 49 -13.11 9.79 2.03
CA ASP A 49 -12.02 10.54 2.64
C ASP A 49 -11.01 10.97 1.58
N GLU A 50 -10.43 12.13 1.77
CA GLU A 50 -9.37 12.61 0.89
C GLU A 50 -8.01 12.20 1.43
N VAL A 51 -7.11 11.78 0.52
CA VAL A 51 -5.74 11.41 0.87
C VAL A 51 -4.78 12.20 -0.01
N ALA A 52 -3.57 12.41 0.49
CA ALA A 52 -2.56 13.18 -0.23
C ALA A 52 -1.25 12.41 -0.30
N LYS A 53 -0.55 12.58 -1.42
CA LYS A 53 0.76 11.97 -1.62
C LYS A 53 1.71 12.37 -0.49
N ASP A 54 2.43 11.37 -0.01
CA ASP A 54 3.43 11.48 1.06
C ASP A 54 2.84 11.77 2.44
N GLU A 55 1.51 11.73 2.57
CA GLU A 55 0.85 11.86 3.86
C GLU A 55 0.30 10.53 4.34
N GLU A 56 0.21 10.39 5.65
CA GLU A 56 -0.30 9.20 6.29
C GLU A 56 -1.79 9.03 6.00
N PHE A 57 -2.20 7.81 5.60
CA PHE A 57 -3.62 7.52 5.38
C PHE A 57 -4.14 6.44 6.33
N GLY A 58 -3.28 5.81 7.09
CA GLY A 58 -3.64 4.75 8.02
C GLY A 58 -2.41 4.18 8.68
N ALA A 59 -2.56 2.98 9.24
CA ALA A 59 -1.46 2.34 9.94
C ALA A 59 -1.62 0.82 9.96
N LEU A 60 -0.49 0.13 10.08
CA LEU A 60 -0.47 -1.32 10.34
C LEU A 60 0.08 -1.54 11.74
N GLU A 61 -0.54 -2.47 12.47
CA GLU A 61 0.00 -2.92 13.74
C GLU A 61 0.28 -4.41 13.66
N SER A 62 1.38 -4.81 14.25
CA SER A 62 1.79 -6.21 14.30
C SER A 62 2.13 -6.60 15.73
N VAL A 63 2.45 -7.88 15.94
CA VAL A 63 2.83 -8.39 17.26
C VAL A 63 4.08 -7.73 17.82
N LYS A 64 4.92 -7.10 16.96
CA LYS A 64 6.19 -6.51 17.43
C LYS A 64 6.36 -5.02 17.11
N ALA A 65 5.48 -4.42 16.28
CA ALA A 65 5.69 -3.04 15.84
C ALA A 65 4.41 -2.40 15.31
N SER A 66 4.47 -1.08 15.09
CA SER A 66 3.42 -0.38 14.35
C SER A 66 4.11 0.49 13.29
N SER A 67 3.45 0.72 12.17
CA SER A 67 3.99 1.49 11.06
C SER A 67 2.90 2.29 10.38
N ASP A 68 3.19 3.55 10.08
CA ASP A 68 2.25 4.39 9.36
C ASP A 68 2.17 3.97 7.89
N LEU A 69 0.96 4.07 7.32
CA LEU A 69 0.75 3.86 5.89
C LEU A 69 0.77 5.23 5.22
N VAL A 70 1.70 5.40 4.28
CA VAL A 70 1.89 6.66 3.57
C VAL A 70 1.29 6.54 2.18
N CYS A 71 0.47 7.51 1.79
CA CYS A 71 -0.23 7.44 0.52
C CYS A 71 0.70 7.82 -0.63
N PRO A 72 0.78 6.98 -1.68
CA PRO A 72 1.65 7.29 -2.82
C PRO A 72 1.03 8.23 -3.84
N VAL A 73 -0.27 8.51 -3.73
CA VAL A 73 -0.99 9.39 -4.67
C VAL A 73 -2.00 10.24 -3.93
N THR A 74 -2.41 11.35 -4.56
CA THR A 74 -3.44 12.24 -4.03
C THR A 74 -4.78 11.93 -4.67
N GLY A 75 -5.85 11.90 -3.89
CA GLY A 75 -7.17 11.67 -4.43
C GLY A 75 -8.20 11.37 -3.35
N THR A 76 -9.28 10.72 -3.76
CA THR A 76 -10.40 10.40 -2.88
C THR A 76 -10.53 8.88 -2.78
N VAL A 77 -10.71 8.38 -1.56
CA VAL A 77 -10.91 6.94 -1.33
C VAL A 77 -12.26 6.53 -1.90
N VAL A 78 -12.25 5.61 -2.84
CA VAL A 78 -13.49 5.12 -3.46
C VAL A 78 -13.87 3.72 -2.99
N GLU A 79 -12.93 2.99 -2.42
CA GLU A 79 -13.18 1.66 -1.89
C GLU A 79 -12.14 1.32 -0.82
N ARG A 80 -12.56 0.55 0.19
CA ARG A 80 -11.64 0.04 1.21
C ARG A 80 -11.86 -1.47 1.33
N ASN A 81 -10.82 -2.19 1.70
CA ASN A 81 -10.92 -3.65 1.86
C ASN A 81 -11.36 -3.98 3.29
N ASP A 82 -12.66 -4.05 3.50
CA ASP A 82 -13.24 -4.28 4.83
C ASP A 82 -12.87 -5.63 5.43
N GLU A 83 -12.47 -6.61 4.61
CA GLU A 83 -12.04 -7.90 5.13
C GLU A 83 -10.84 -7.78 6.06
N LEU A 84 -9.99 -6.77 5.84
CA LEU A 84 -8.81 -6.58 6.66
C LEU A 84 -9.14 -6.12 8.09
N GLU A 85 -10.34 -5.59 8.33
CA GLU A 85 -10.76 -5.28 9.69
C GLU A 85 -10.96 -6.54 10.52
N HIS A 86 -11.42 -7.61 9.89
CA HIS A 86 -11.70 -8.87 10.57
C HIS A 86 -10.56 -9.86 10.43
N GLN A 87 -9.79 -9.78 9.35
CA GLN A 87 -8.71 -10.72 9.04
C GLN A 87 -7.46 -9.98 8.58
N PRO A 88 -6.83 -9.18 9.46
CA PRO A 88 -5.64 -8.42 9.07
C PRO A 88 -4.47 -9.30 8.63
N GLU A 89 -4.42 -10.55 9.07
CA GLU A 89 -3.40 -11.53 8.71
C GLU A 89 -3.43 -11.91 7.22
N LEU A 90 -4.48 -11.52 6.48
CA LEU A 90 -4.50 -11.73 5.03
C LEU A 90 -3.35 -11.01 4.34
N ILE A 91 -2.88 -9.89 4.91
CA ILE A 91 -1.73 -9.18 4.36
C ILE A 91 -0.49 -10.07 4.40
N ASN A 92 -0.33 -10.84 5.47
CA ASN A 92 0.82 -11.75 5.59
C ASN A 92 0.75 -12.89 4.59
N SER A 93 -0.46 -13.39 4.29
CA SER A 93 -0.61 -14.52 3.39
C SER A 93 -0.40 -14.12 1.92
N ASP A 94 -0.91 -12.94 1.51
CA ASP A 94 -0.67 -12.42 0.16
C ASP A 94 -0.93 -10.92 0.11
N PRO A 95 0.11 -10.10 0.28
CA PRO A 95 -0.07 -8.64 0.31
C PRO A 95 -0.47 -8.03 -1.03
N TYR A 96 -0.24 -8.74 -2.13
CA TYR A 96 -0.58 -8.21 -3.47
C TYR A 96 -2.02 -8.52 -3.88
N THR A 97 -2.63 -9.55 -3.31
CA THR A 97 -4.04 -9.85 -3.52
C THR A 97 -4.90 -9.06 -2.53
N ASN A 98 -4.39 -8.87 -1.32
CA ASN A 98 -5.15 -8.24 -0.23
C ASN A 98 -4.79 -6.75 -0.12
N TRP A 99 -5.30 -5.98 -1.08
CA TRP A 99 -5.11 -4.53 -1.14
C TRP A 99 -5.82 -3.85 0.05
N ILE A 100 -5.42 -2.62 0.34
CA ILE A 100 -5.94 -1.87 1.50
C ILE A 100 -7.02 -0.89 1.08
N ILE A 101 -6.73 0.00 0.14
CA ILE A 101 -7.69 1.01 -0.34
C ILE A 101 -7.58 1.18 -1.86
N LYS A 102 -8.64 1.75 -2.45
CA LYS A 102 -8.62 2.21 -3.83
C LYS A 102 -8.90 3.70 -3.83
N VAL A 103 -8.12 4.45 -4.58
CA VAL A 103 -8.16 5.92 -4.61
C VAL A 103 -8.39 6.39 -6.04
N LYS A 104 -9.37 7.29 -6.22
CA LYS A 104 -9.53 7.96 -7.51
C LYS A 104 -8.53 9.11 -7.51
N MET A 105 -7.53 9.01 -8.39
CA MET A 105 -6.42 9.97 -8.43
C MET A 105 -6.86 11.31 -8.97
N SER A 106 -6.43 12.39 -8.30
CA SER A 106 -6.66 13.75 -8.79
C SER A 106 -5.51 14.23 -9.68
N ASP A 107 -4.32 13.63 -9.54
CA ASP A 107 -3.14 13.99 -10.32
C ASP A 107 -2.33 12.74 -10.68
N PRO A 108 -2.67 12.08 -11.82
CA PRO A 108 -1.95 10.87 -12.22
C PRO A 108 -0.44 11.07 -12.47
N SER A 109 0.02 12.31 -12.64
CA SER A 109 1.44 12.57 -12.85
C SER A 109 2.28 12.21 -11.63
N GLU A 110 1.66 12.10 -10.46
CA GLU A 110 2.36 11.68 -9.24
C GLU A 110 2.93 10.26 -9.37
N LEU A 111 2.37 9.45 -10.27
CA LEU A 111 2.87 8.09 -10.51
C LEU A 111 4.29 8.10 -11.06
N ASP A 112 4.70 9.17 -11.73
CA ASP A 112 6.04 9.28 -12.31
C ASP A 112 7.13 9.36 -11.23
N GLU A 113 6.76 9.66 -10.00
CA GLU A 113 7.71 9.73 -8.89
C GLU A 113 7.88 8.39 -8.18
N LEU A 114 7.11 7.39 -8.57
CA LEU A 114 7.17 6.06 -7.97
C LEU A 114 8.15 5.17 -8.73
N MET A 115 8.63 4.13 -8.07
CA MET A 115 9.57 3.17 -8.65
C MET A 115 8.85 2.03 -9.33
N ASP A 116 9.50 1.44 -10.35
CA ASP A 116 9.05 0.15 -10.87
C ASP A 116 9.65 -0.97 -9.98
N ALA A 117 9.38 -2.22 -10.34
CA ALA A 117 9.85 -3.37 -9.55
C ALA A 117 11.38 -3.39 -9.44
N GLU A 118 12.10 -3.08 -10.52
CA GLU A 118 13.56 -3.07 -10.49
C GLU A 118 14.12 -2.00 -9.56
N GLY A 119 13.56 -0.79 -9.63
CA GLY A 119 14.01 0.31 -8.78
C GLY A 119 13.78 0.02 -7.31
N TYR A 120 12.62 -0.54 -7.00
CA TYR A 120 12.29 -0.89 -5.62
C TYR A 120 13.18 -2.03 -5.12
N LYS A 121 13.42 -3.03 -5.97
CA LYS A 121 14.31 -4.13 -5.62
C LYS A 121 15.71 -3.63 -5.28
N ALA A 122 16.25 -2.72 -6.10
CA ALA A 122 17.58 -2.15 -5.86
C ALA A 122 17.63 -1.41 -4.52
N MET A 123 16.54 -0.74 -4.15
CA MET A 123 16.47 -0.02 -2.89
C MET A 123 16.45 -0.96 -1.68
N THR A 124 15.72 -2.08 -1.78
CA THR A 124 15.52 -2.98 -0.64
C THR A 124 16.59 -4.07 -0.50
N GLU A 125 17.36 -4.33 -1.56
CA GLU A 125 18.39 -5.38 -1.55
C GLU A 125 19.82 -4.82 -1.47
N LYS A 126 20.00 -3.74 -0.78
CA LYS A 126 21.33 -3.15 -0.59
C LYS A 126 22.21 -4.00 0.31
#